data_6a36e280623687b89e8b20d88747cb68
#
_entry.id   6a36e280623687b89e8b20d88747cb68
#
_cell.length_a   1.000
_cell.length_b   1.000
_cell.length_c   1.000
_cell.angle_alpha   90.00
_cell.angle_beta   90.00
_cell.angle_gamma   90.00
#
_symmetry.space_group_name_H-M   'P 1'
#
loop_
_entity.id
_entity.type
_entity.pdbx_description
1 polymer ?
#
loop_
_entity_poly.entity_id
_entity_poly.type
_entity_poly.pdbx_seq_one_letter_code
_entity_poly.pdbx_strand_id
1 'polypeptide(L)'
;MTQLVALLVVFAGLLTGVGLREHAQASAPAARHFPGLPPKPASKPVARPRHWFAAATLTVAVVAALAIWNVSASATLVIALGGTAVLAAIAWPIHRYARASATTNAAINAYAPRIAMPYAGKMLVHVGMWAPYVQRTGRPWCVVASTPKLLAQLAAIYDIPMIAGPLPVTVRVALYPHGSTNNAEFLAVDDVEHVFLGHGDSDKPLSASERVLDYDIITVAGQAAIDRFDAAGLTVPPERIKVIGRPQTEGITRAAGPMSSIRVPTVLYAPTWRHRDDSLNLSSLIVGDKIVQTLLDRGVTVLFRRHFAGRNHVEAESMIKTIYDLLEQDAEATGLKHVWGEAASAELPLVDAFNVSDAMISDVSGIVVDFMQSEKPFAMYAAQMRSGPGLATDFRTAHPTAESAYVIDRELFNLDTILNLMLGPDPLSPTRADRAAYYLGGNDRKEPAKRFIEFVKQISG
;
A
#
# COMPACT_ATOMS: atom_id res chain seq x y z
N MET A 1 52.59 19.86 -38.07
CA MET A 1 51.75 20.57 -37.07
C MET A 1 50.32 20.05 -37.05
N THR A 2 49.60 19.92 -38.14
CA THR A 2 48.19 19.49 -38.22
C THR A 2 47.94 18.05 -37.71
N GLN A 3 48.86 17.11 -37.99
CA GLN A 3 48.79 15.74 -37.51
C GLN A 3 48.98 15.63 -35.98
N LEU A 4 49.84 16.51 -35.41
CA LEU A 4 50.03 16.60 -33.97
C LEU A 4 48.78 17.14 -33.26
N VAL A 5 48.10 18.10 -33.85
CA VAL A 5 46.84 18.65 -33.37
C VAL A 5 45.72 17.58 -33.39
N ALA A 6 45.64 16.80 -34.46
CA ALA A 6 44.68 15.71 -34.57
C ALA A 6 44.90 14.62 -33.47
N LEU A 7 46.15 14.25 -33.21
CA LEU A 7 46.53 13.33 -32.14
C LEU A 7 46.22 13.89 -30.74
N LEU A 8 46.44 15.18 -30.50
CA LEU A 8 46.14 15.84 -29.22
C LEU A 8 44.63 15.92 -28.98
N VAL A 9 43.83 16.18 -30.00
CA VAL A 9 42.35 16.19 -29.90
C VAL A 9 41.82 14.80 -29.54
N VAL A 10 42.36 13.77 -30.18
CA VAL A 10 41.96 12.36 -29.87
C VAL A 10 42.42 11.95 -28.48
N PHE A 11 43.63 12.36 -28.04
CA PHE A 11 44.13 12.06 -26.72
C PHE A 11 43.34 12.79 -25.62
N ALA A 12 42.95 14.03 -25.84
CA ALA A 12 42.04 14.76 -24.96
C ALA A 12 40.66 14.08 -24.88
N GLY A 13 40.15 13.54 -26.00
CA GLY A 13 38.95 12.74 -26.04
C GLY A 13 39.04 11.45 -25.17
N LEU A 14 40.18 10.75 -25.25
CA LEU A 14 40.41 9.53 -24.43
C LEU A 14 40.48 9.83 -22.91
N LEU A 15 41.16 10.92 -22.52
CA LEU A 15 41.23 11.36 -21.14
C LEU A 15 39.85 11.74 -20.60
N THR A 16 39.02 12.38 -21.43
CA THR A 16 37.61 12.66 -21.05
C THR A 16 36.82 11.40 -20.83
N GLY A 17 37.10 10.30 -21.56
CA GLY A 17 36.44 9.01 -21.39
C GLY A 17 36.76 8.31 -20.08
N VAL A 18 37.97 8.48 -19.55
CA VAL A 18 38.32 7.95 -18.23
C VAL A 18 37.50 8.64 -17.14
N GLY A 19 37.36 9.97 -17.19
CA GLY A 19 36.53 10.73 -16.27
C GLY A 19 35.05 10.39 -16.38
N LEU A 20 34.56 10.11 -17.59
CA LEU A 20 33.19 9.67 -17.81
C LEU A 20 32.91 8.26 -17.28
N ARG A 21 33.91 7.38 -17.24
CA ARG A 21 33.78 6.04 -16.67
C ARG A 21 33.55 6.09 -15.15
N GLU A 22 34.34 6.88 -14.45
CA GLU A 22 34.20 7.06 -13.00
C GLU A 22 32.86 7.73 -12.65
N HIS A 23 32.43 8.69 -13.44
CA HIS A 23 31.15 9.37 -13.29
C HIS A 23 29.94 8.45 -13.57
N ALA A 24 30.05 7.55 -14.56
CA ALA A 24 28.97 6.63 -14.91
C ALA A 24 28.81 5.45 -13.93
N GLN A 25 29.83 5.21 -13.08
CA GLN A 25 29.71 4.20 -12.01
C GLN A 25 28.93 4.70 -10.79
N ALA A 26 28.74 6.01 -10.65
CA ALA A 26 27.88 6.60 -9.62
C ALA A 26 26.40 6.47 -10.02
N SER A 27 25.85 5.26 -9.94
CA SER A 27 24.43 5.06 -10.15
C SER A 27 23.65 5.54 -8.93
N ALA A 28 22.94 6.66 -9.05
CA ALA A 28 21.96 7.02 -8.05
C ALA A 28 20.72 6.13 -8.18
N PRO A 29 20.03 5.82 -7.07
CA PRO A 29 18.72 5.21 -7.12
C PRO A 29 17.75 6.09 -7.92
N ALA A 30 16.76 5.49 -8.58
CA ALA A 30 15.67 6.27 -9.13
C ALA A 30 14.91 6.93 -8.00
N ALA A 31 14.71 8.25 -8.04
CA ALA A 31 14.04 8.99 -6.97
C ALA A 31 12.88 9.84 -7.50
N ARG A 32 11.90 10.12 -6.63
CA ARG A 32 10.74 10.98 -6.89
C ARG A 32 10.42 11.80 -5.64
N HIS A 33 9.88 12.98 -5.85
CA HIS A 33 9.31 13.85 -4.81
C HIS A 33 10.27 14.24 -3.67
N PHE A 34 11.59 14.06 -3.85
CA PHE A 34 12.55 14.60 -2.89
C PHE A 34 12.67 16.11 -3.05
N PRO A 35 12.81 16.86 -1.95
CA PRO A 35 13.07 18.29 -2.00
C PRO A 35 14.31 18.60 -2.86
N GLY A 36 14.17 19.56 -3.77
CA GLY A 36 15.26 19.98 -4.68
C GLY A 36 15.45 19.12 -5.92
N LEU A 37 14.66 18.05 -6.12
CA LEU A 37 14.70 17.27 -7.35
C LEU A 37 13.64 17.74 -8.36
N PRO A 38 13.97 17.69 -9.67
CA PRO A 38 13.00 18.00 -10.72
C PRO A 38 11.91 16.91 -10.75
N PRO A 39 10.67 17.25 -11.17
CA PRO A 39 9.55 16.31 -11.23
C PRO A 39 9.80 15.10 -12.14
N LYS A 40 10.57 15.30 -13.20
CA LYS A 40 10.97 14.22 -14.12
C LYS A 40 12.44 13.88 -13.93
N PRO A 41 12.77 12.62 -13.63
CA PRO A 41 14.16 12.19 -13.53
C PRO A 41 14.84 12.23 -14.91
N ALA A 42 16.16 12.31 -14.90
CA ALA A 42 16.93 12.11 -16.12
C ALA A 42 16.76 10.66 -16.61
N SER A 43 16.47 10.49 -17.89
CA SER A 43 16.41 9.18 -18.53
C SER A 43 17.82 8.56 -18.59
N LYS A 44 17.91 7.24 -18.33
CA LYS A 44 19.16 6.51 -18.56
C LYS A 44 19.59 6.67 -20.01
N PRO A 45 20.88 6.99 -20.28
CA PRO A 45 21.36 7.10 -21.66
C PRO A 45 21.31 5.73 -22.34
N VAL A 46 20.91 5.71 -23.60
CA VAL A 46 20.95 4.49 -24.43
C VAL A 46 22.42 4.07 -24.66
N ALA A 47 23.31 5.04 -24.86
CA ALA A 47 24.73 4.80 -24.99
C ALA A 47 25.36 4.52 -23.62
N ARG A 48 26.03 3.36 -23.51
CA ARG A 48 26.81 2.98 -22.33
C ARG A 48 28.26 3.45 -22.47
N PRO A 49 29.04 3.61 -21.40
CA PRO A 49 30.45 3.99 -21.46
C PRO A 49 31.26 3.14 -22.44
N ARG A 50 30.97 1.83 -22.56
CA ARG A 50 31.63 0.95 -23.56
C ARG A 50 31.47 1.40 -25.00
N HIS A 51 30.33 1.99 -25.38
CA HIS A 51 30.11 2.50 -26.73
C HIS A 51 30.97 3.73 -27.01
N TRP A 52 31.19 4.57 -25.99
CA TRP A 52 32.08 5.72 -26.08
C TRP A 52 33.52 5.25 -26.26
N PHE A 53 34.00 4.24 -25.49
CA PHE A 53 35.35 3.69 -25.66
C PHE A 53 35.55 3.07 -27.04
N ALA A 54 34.57 2.29 -27.54
CA ALA A 54 34.64 1.71 -28.87
C ALA A 54 34.72 2.77 -29.94
N ALA A 55 33.91 3.83 -29.87
CA ALA A 55 33.94 4.95 -30.82
C ALA A 55 35.25 5.73 -30.73
N ALA A 56 35.79 5.97 -29.54
CA ALA A 56 37.07 6.64 -29.33
C ALA A 56 38.22 5.82 -29.95
N THR A 57 38.29 4.51 -29.64
CA THR A 57 39.32 3.62 -30.20
C THR A 57 39.27 3.56 -31.73
N LEU A 58 38.04 3.47 -32.29
CA LEU A 58 37.86 3.47 -33.75
C LEU A 58 38.35 4.81 -34.35
N THR A 59 38.00 5.94 -33.75
CA THR A 59 38.42 7.26 -34.21
C THR A 59 39.96 7.40 -34.19
N VAL A 60 40.61 6.94 -33.12
CA VAL A 60 42.07 6.90 -33.01
C VAL A 60 42.69 6.07 -34.11
N ALA A 61 42.18 4.85 -34.30
CA ALA A 61 42.71 3.91 -35.31
C ALA A 61 42.58 4.48 -36.73
N VAL A 62 41.43 5.09 -37.05
CA VAL A 62 41.21 5.73 -38.37
C VAL A 62 42.15 6.91 -38.59
N VAL A 63 42.29 7.80 -37.60
CA VAL A 63 43.20 8.97 -37.73
C VAL A 63 44.66 8.52 -37.84
N ALA A 64 45.08 7.52 -37.12
CA ALA A 64 46.41 6.94 -37.21
C ALA A 64 46.69 6.31 -38.60
N ALA A 65 45.72 5.54 -39.13
CA ALA A 65 45.85 4.96 -40.46
C ALA A 65 45.96 6.01 -41.57
N LEU A 66 45.17 7.07 -41.50
CA LEU A 66 45.21 8.19 -42.46
C LEU A 66 46.57 8.96 -42.39
N ALA A 67 47.15 9.07 -41.22
CA ALA A 67 48.44 9.65 -41.02
C ALA A 67 49.57 8.78 -41.61
N ILE A 68 49.50 7.45 -41.46
CA ILE A 68 50.46 6.50 -42.02
C ILE A 68 50.37 6.46 -43.54
N TRP A 69 49.18 6.53 -44.12
CA TRP A 69 48.98 6.50 -45.57
C TRP A 69 49.15 7.86 -46.23
N ASN A 70 49.66 8.85 -45.53
CA ASN A 70 50.01 10.17 -46.02
C ASN A 70 48.86 10.93 -46.73
N VAL A 71 47.63 10.72 -46.21
CA VAL A 71 46.44 11.43 -46.68
C VAL A 71 46.54 12.90 -46.35
N SER A 72 45.90 13.76 -47.15
CA SER A 72 46.02 15.23 -47.00
C SER A 72 45.64 15.67 -45.57
N ALA A 73 46.37 16.63 -45.04
CA ALA A 73 46.18 17.17 -43.70
C ALA A 73 44.74 17.69 -43.46
N SER A 74 44.13 18.26 -44.50
CA SER A 74 42.74 18.75 -44.44
C SER A 74 41.72 17.62 -44.31
N ALA A 75 41.89 16.53 -45.04
CA ALA A 75 40.99 15.35 -44.90
C ALA A 75 41.11 14.69 -43.52
N THR A 76 42.36 14.57 -43.02
CA THR A 76 42.59 14.03 -41.65
C THR A 76 41.96 14.91 -40.58
N LEU A 77 42.00 16.23 -40.73
CA LEU A 77 41.37 17.17 -39.80
C LEU A 77 39.83 17.05 -39.82
N VAL A 78 39.22 16.95 -41.00
CA VAL A 78 37.76 16.80 -41.13
C VAL A 78 37.29 15.52 -40.46
N ILE A 79 38.01 14.41 -40.65
CA ILE A 79 37.66 13.12 -40.01
C ILE A 79 37.84 13.16 -38.47
N ALA A 80 38.93 13.81 -38.00
CA ALA A 80 39.13 14.00 -36.55
C ALA A 80 38.05 14.86 -35.92
N LEU A 81 37.60 15.94 -36.55
CA LEU A 81 36.51 16.77 -36.10
C LEU A 81 35.17 16.01 -36.11
N GLY A 82 34.90 15.24 -37.16
CA GLY A 82 33.70 14.37 -37.22
C GLY A 82 33.69 13.33 -36.11
N GLY A 83 34.81 12.66 -35.88
CA GLY A 83 34.95 11.69 -34.76
C GLY A 83 34.75 12.35 -33.39
N THR A 84 35.29 13.54 -33.18
CA THR A 84 35.11 14.31 -31.94
C THR A 84 33.65 14.70 -31.73
N ALA A 85 32.93 15.09 -32.78
CA ALA A 85 31.51 15.40 -32.71
C ALA A 85 30.67 14.15 -32.31
N VAL A 86 30.99 12.98 -32.87
CA VAL A 86 30.35 11.71 -32.50
C VAL A 86 30.65 11.38 -31.04
N LEU A 87 31.88 11.52 -30.58
CA LEU A 87 32.27 11.29 -29.19
C LEU A 87 31.50 12.23 -28.23
N ALA A 88 31.38 13.50 -28.58
CA ALA A 88 30.64 14.49 -27.82
C ALA A 88 29.12 14.11 -27.74
N ALA A 89 28.55 13.69 -28.87
CA ALA A 89 27.15 13.26 -28.93
C ALA A 89 26.87 12.03 -28.04
N ILE A 90 27.82 11.11 -27.93
CA ILE A 90 27.72 9.93 -27.03
C ILE A 90 27.98 10.32 -25.56
N ALA A 91 28.97 11.20 -25.33
CA ALA A 91 29.38 11.62 -23.99
C ALA A 91 28.35 12.50 -23.29
N TRP A 92 27.68 13.39 -24.03
CA TRP A 92 26.74 14.36 -23.49
C TRP A 92 25.58 13.72 -22.69
N PRO A 93 24.86 12.71 -23.20
CA PRO A 93 23.82 12.03 -22.44
C PRO A 93 24.36 11.32 -21.18
N ILE A 94 25.56 10.71 -21.28
CA ILE A 94 26.23 10.06 -20.15
C ILE A 94 26.56 11.08 -19.07
N HIS A 95 27.13 12.19 -19.42
CA HIS A 95 27.49 13.28 -18.51
C HIS A 95 26.24 13.90 -17.85
N ARG A 96 25.20 14.17 -18.63
CA ARG A 96 23.92 14.65 -18.08
C ARG A 96 23.32 13.69 -17.07
N TYR A 97 23.36 12.40 -17.38
CA TYR A 97 22.86 11.37 -16.46
C TYR A 97 23.70 11.29 -15.18
N ALA A 98 25.04 11.33 -15.30
CA ALA A 98 25.93 11.31 -14.16
C ALA A 98 25.72 12.52 -13.23
N ARG A 99 25.59 13.74 -13.81
CA ARG A 99 25.25 14.94 -13.04
C ARG A 99 23.89 14.80 -12.34
N ALA A 100 22.88 14.34 -13.04
CA ALA A 100 21.56 14.12 -12.45
C ALA A 100 21.61 13.07 -11.32
N SER A 101 22.42 12.02 -11.48
CA SER A 101 22.66 11.01 -10.44
C SER A 101 23.35 11.61 -9.23
N ALA A 102 24.38 12.44 -9.43
CA ALA A 102 25.07 13.13 -8.34
C ALA A 102 24.12 14.10 -7.60
N THR A 103 23.29 14.85 -8.34
CA THR A 103 22.25 15.71 -7.76
C THR A 103 21.23 14.91 -6.94
N THR A 104 20.82 13.74 -7.45
CA THR A 104 19.88 12.86 -6.74
C THR A 104 20.47 12.34 -5.44
N ASN A 105 21.71 11.84 -5.46
CA ASN A 105 22.40 11.38 -4.24
C ASN A 105 22.58 12.54 -3.24
N ALA A 106 22.97 13.72 -3.72
CA ALA A 106 23.11 14.90 -2.85
C ALA A 106 21.78 15.29 -2.20
N ALA A 107 20.67 15.25 -2.94
CA ALA A 107 19.34 15.55 -2.42
C ALA A 107 18.88 14.52 -1.37
N ILE A 108 19.10 13.22 -1.62
CA ILE A 108 18.78 12.16 -0.67
C ILE A 108 19.60 12.34 0.62
N ASN A 109 20.90 12.59 0.48
CA ASN A 109 21.80 12.78 1.63
C ASN A 109 21.46 14.06 2.42
N ALA A 110 21.10 15.14 1.74
CA ALA A 110 20.69 16.40 2.39
C ALA A 110 19.34 16.24 3.12
N TYR A 111 18.41 15.50 2.54
CA TYR A 111 17.13 15.18 3.16
C TYR A 111 17.31 14.25 4.36
N ALA A 112 18.33 13.36 4.32
CA ALA A 112 18.75 12.45 5.36
C ALA A 112 17.58 11.67 5.99
N PRO A 113 16.85 10.83 5.23
CA PRO A 113 15.70 10.10 5.77
C PRO A 113 16.14 9.19 6.92
N ARG A 114 15.47 9.32 8.07
CA ARG A 114 15.69 8.48 9.26
C ARG A 114 14.80 7.26 9.25
N ILE A 115 13.66 7.35 8.58
CA ILE A 115 12.66 6.30 8.46
C ILE A 115 12.53 5.94 6.98
N ALA A 116 12.57 4.64 6.68
CA ALA A 116 12.19 4.10 5.39
C ALA A 116 10.89 3.30 5.49
N MET A 117 10.11 3.28 4.41
CA MET A 117 9.01 2.34 4.24
C MET A 117 9.33 1.46 3.01
N PRO A 118 10.03 0.32 3.21
CA PRO A 118 10.29 -0.63 2.13
C PRO A 118 8.99 -1.23 1.63
N TYR A 119 8.84 -1.27 0.31
CA TYR A 119 7.62 -1.80 -0.30
C TYR A 119 7.91 -2.64 -1.53
N ALA A 120 7.41 -3.89 -1.50
CA ALA A 120 7.53 -4.87 -2.59
C ALA A 120 6.19 -5.51 -2.96
N GLY A 121 5.08 -4.98 -2.41
CA GLY A 121 3.73 -5.49 -2.61
C GLY A 121 3.09 -5.05 -3.93
N LYS A 122 1.99 -5.69 -4.30
CA LYS A 122 1.19 -5.35 -5.48
C LYS A 122 0.08 -4.33 -5.20
N MET A 123 -0.36 -4.24 -3.95
CA MET A 123 -1.51 -3.43 -3.52
C MET A 123 -1.04 -2.07 -3.03
N LEU A 124 -0.95 -1.08 -3.92
CA LEU A 124 -0.37 0.25 -3.65
C LEU A 124 -1.00 0.97 -2.45
N VAL A 125 -2.26 0.67 -2.14
CA VAL A 125 -3.01 1.22 -1.00
C VAL A 125 -2.34 0.99 0.36
N HIS A 126 -1.54 -0.09 0.52
CA HIS A 126 -0.88 -0.36 1.79
C HIS A 126 0.10 0.74 2.21
N VAL A 127 0.75 1.41 1.26
CA VAL A 127 1.57 2.60 1.54
C VAL A 127 0.70 3.74 2.05
N GLY A 128 -0.40 4.02 1.38
CA GLY A 128 -1.34 5.09 1.75
C GLY A 128 -1.98 4.88 3.12
N MET A 129 -2.15 3.65 3.57
CA MET A 129 -2.70 3.35 4.90
C MET A 129 -1.80 3.83 6.05
N TRP A 130 -0.48 3.89 5.86
CA TRP A 130 0.47 4.25 6.90
C TRP A 130 1.13 5.61 6.70
N ALA A 131 1.27 6.06 5.45
CA ALA A 131 1.96 7.30 5.09
C ALA A 131 1.49 8.54 5.87
N PRO A 132 0.18 8.79 6.06
CA PRO A 132 -0.28 9.96 6.80
C PRO A 132 0.20 9.99 8.26
N TYR A 133 0.32 8.82 8.88
CA TYR A 133 0.75 8.70 10.28
C TYR A 133 2.26 8.80 10.42
N VAL A 134 3.02 8.23 9.49
CA VAL A 134 4.48 8.41 9.44
C VAL A 134 4.83 9.87 9.20
N GLN A 135 4.11 10.57 8.32
CA GLN A 135 4.28 12.01 8.08
C GLN A 135 4.10 12.84 9.35
N ARG A 136 3.15 12.48 10.22
CA ARG A 136 2.87 13.16 11.49
C ARG A 136 3.97 12.97 12.55
N THR A 137 4.92 12.07 12.34
CA THR A 137 6.11 11.96 13.19
C THR A 137 7.01 13.20 13.10
N GLY A 138 6.93 13.95 12.00
CA GLY A 138 7.79 15.10 11.71
C GLY A 138 9.24 14.73 11.41
N ARG A 139 9.57 13.42 11.31
CA ARG A 139 10.91 12.94 10.96
C ARG A 139 11.06 12.83 9.45
N PRO A 140 12.24 13.08 8.90
CA PRO A 140 12.51 12.82 7.49
C PRO A 140 12.32 11.33 7.17
N TRP A 141 11.48 11.03 6.19
CA TRP A 141 11.16 9.66 5.79
C TRP A 141 10.96 9.52 4.29
N CYS A 142 11.10 8.28 3.78
CA CYS A 142 10.83 8.00 2.39
C CYS A 142 10.27 6.59 2.18
N VAL A 143 9.60 6.38 1.05
CA VAL A 143 9.25 5.05 0.57
C VAL A 143 10.41 4.48 -0.25
N VAL A 144 10.73 3.20 -0.05
CA VAL A 144 11.75 2.49 -0.81
C VAL A 144 11.09 1.36 -1.60
N ALA A 145 10.81 1.61 -2.87
CA ALA A 145 10.20 0.64 -3.76
C ALA A 145 11.21 -0.41 -4.22
N SER A 146 10.83 -1.68 -4.25
CA SER A 146 11.70 -2.79 -4.69
C SER A 146 12.10 -2.70 -6.17
N THR A 147 11.36 -1.97 -6.99
CA THR A 147 11.64 -1.81 -8.42
C THR A 147 11.33 -0.41 -8.93
N PRO A 148 12.03 0.06 -10.00
CA PRO A 148 11.69 1.34 -10.64
C PRO A 148 10.27 1.40 -11.21
N LYS A 149 9.70 0.25 -11.61
CA LYS A 149 8.31 0.16 -12.08
C LYS A 149 7.33 0.44 -10.94
N LEU A 150 7.56 -0.18 -9.79
CA LEU A 150 6.74 0.05 -8.59
C LEU A 150 6.85 1.48 -8.08
N LEU A 151 8.07 2.05 -8.11
CA LEU A 151 8.29 3.47 -7.81
C LEU A 151 7.43 4.38 -8.68
N ALA A 152 7.41 4.13 -10.00
CA ALA A 152 6.62 4.93 -10.92
C ALA A 152 5.10 4.83 -10.64
N GLN A 153 4.63 3.65 -10.28
CA GLN A 153 3.22 3.43 -9.92
C GLN A 153 2.84 4.16 -8.62
N LEU A 154 3.68 4.05 -7.57
CA LEU A 154 3.46 4.74 -6.29
C LEU A 154 3.53 6.26 -6.45
N ALA A 155 4.50 6.78 -7.20
CA ALA A 155 4.69 8.20 -7.42
C ALA A 155 3.57 8.85 -8.27
N ALA A 156 2.79 8.06 -8.99
CA ALA A 156 1.61 8.54 -9.70
C ALA A 156 0.40 8.78 -8.76
N ILE A 157 0.44 8.21 -7.55
CA ILE A 157 -0.67 8.26 -6.57
C ILE A 157 -0.31 9.14 -5.37
N TYR A 158 0.96 9.06 -4.90
CA TYR A 158 1.39 9.68 -3.66
C TYR A 158 2.50 10.71 -3.90
N ASP A 159 2.33 11.90 -3.35
CA ASP A 159 3.35 12.95 -3.33
C ASP A 159 4.21 12.83 -2.05
N ILE A 160 5.05 11.80 -2.02
CA ILE A 160 5.92 11.44 -0.89
C ILE A 160 7.33 11.20 -1.42
N PRO A 161 8.41 11.57 -0.70
CA PRO A 161 9.78 11.24 -1.09
C PRO A 161 9.94 9.72 -1.27
N MET A 162 10.37 9.29 -2.46
CA MET A 162 10.46 7.88 -2.83
C MET A 162 11.72 7.58 -3.62
N ILE A 163 12.28 6.39 -3.40
CA ILE A 163 13.38 5.84 -4.19
C ILE A 163 13.09 4.41 -4.64
N ALA A 164 13.79 3.95 -5.66
CA ALA A 164 13.95 2.53 -5.97
C ALA A 164 15.44 2.18 -5.95
N GLY A 165 15.84 1.38 -4.99
CA GLY A 165 17.24 1.01 -4.72
C GLY A 165 17.45 0.54 -3.29
N PRO A 166 18.68 0.53 -2.80
CA PRO A 166 18.99 0.17 -1.42
C PRO A 166 18.43 1.19 -0.42
N LEU A 167 18.34 0.81 0.83
CA LEU A 167 18.02 1.73 1.93
C LEU A 167 19.10 2.82 2.02
N PRO A 168 18.71 4.11 2.14
CA PRO A 168 19.67 5.18 2.41
C PRO A 168 20.43 4.94 3.71
N VAL A 169 21.71 5.24 3.72
CA VAL A 169 22.61 5.00 4.88
C VAL A 169 22.21 5.76 6.15
N THR A 170 21.35 6.77 6.02
CA THR A 170 20.85 7.57 7.15
C THR A 170 19.65 6.92 7.85
N VAL A 171 19.04 5.90 7.23
CA VAL A 171 17.89 5.19 7.79
C VAL A 171 18.30 4.44 9.05
N ARG A 172 17.46 4.51 10.06
CA ARG A 172 17.59 3.78 11.33
C ARG A 172 16.41 2.84 11.59
N VAL A 173 15.27 3.14 10.95
CA VAL A 173 14.04 2.36 11.09
C VAL A 173 13.44 2.07 9.73
N ALA A 174 13.09 0.82 9.49
CA ALA A 174 12.38 0.38 8.29
C ALA A 174 10.99 -0.16 8.67
N LEU A 175 9.93 0.49 8.17
CA LEU A 175 8.54 0.20 8.47
C LEU A 175 7.91 -0.61 7.34
N TYR A 176 7.46 -1.82 7.60
CA TYR A 176 6.93 -2.74 6.58
C TYR A 176 5.41 -2.87 6.66
N PRO A 177 4.65 -2.20 5.78
CA PRO A 177 3.19 -2.31 5.75
C PRO A 177 2.69 -3.65 5.20
N HIS A 178 3.57 -4.48 4.65
CA HIS A 178 3.22 -5.76 4.04
C HIS A 178 4.35 -6.77 4.17
N GLY A 179 4.04 -7.98 4.68
CA GLY A 179 4.95 -9.12 4.68
C GLY A 179 5.12 -9.70 3.28
N SER A 180 6.35 -9.81 2.80
CA SER A 180 6.67 -10.35 1.47
C SER A 180 8.05 -10.99 1.47
N THR A 181 8.22 -12.11 0.75
CA THR A 181 9.55 -12.68 0.49
C THR A 181 10.47 -11.71 -0.25
N ASN A 182 9.90 -10.76 -1.00
CA ASN A 182 10.67 -9.73 -1.70
C ASN A 182 11.23 -8.64 -0.75
N ASN A 183 10.91 -8.68 0.54
CA ASN A 183 11.52 -7.80 1.54
C ASN A 183 12.91 -8.27 1.98
N ALA A 184 13.33 -9.48 1.61
CA ALA A 184 14.58 -10.10 2.08
C ALA A 184 15.84 -9.23 1.85
N GLU A 185 15.92 -8.52 0.71
CA GLU A 185 17.05 -7.62 0.43
C GLU A 185 17.11 -6.43 1.40
N PHE A 186 15.97 -5.94 1.85
CA PHE A 186 15.90 -4.86 2.83
C PHE A 186 16.16 -5.36 4.26
N LEU A 187 15.65 -6.54 4.59
CA LEU A 187 15.83 -7.19 5.90
C LEU A 187 17.30 -7.62 6.16
N ALA A 188 18.10 -7.76 5.10
CA ALA A 188 19.53 -8.08 5.20
C ALA A 188 20.41 -6.86 5.50
N VAL A 189 19.84 -5.67 5.71
CA VAL A 189 20.62 -4.46 6.04
C VAL A 189 20.80 -4.38 7.55
N ASP A 190 22.03 -4.53 8.02
CA ASP A 190 22.40 -4.38 9.43
C ASP A 190 22.25 -2.91 9.89
N ASP A 191 22.21 -2.68 11.20
CA ASP A 191 22.10 -1.37 11.86
C ASP A 191 20.79 -0.59 11.55
N VAL A 192 19.75 -1.27 11.03
CA VAL A 192 18.42 -0.77 10.81
C VAL A 192 17.42 -1.60 11.61
N GLU A 193 16.55 -0.95 12.38
CA GLU A 193 15.49 -1.64 13.10
C GLU A 193 14.32 -1.94 12.16
N HIS A 194 14.03 -3.21 11.93
CA HIS A 194 13.00 -3.68 11.00
C HIS A 194 11.68 -3.91 11.74
N VAL A 195 10.68 -3.08 11.42
CA VAL A 195 9.38 -3.05 12.11
C VAL A 195 8.27 -3.53 11.19
N PHE A 196 7.62 -4.63 11.53
CA PHE A 196 6.43 -5.09 10.82
C PHE A 196 5.20 -4.31 11.29
N LEU A 197 4.52 -3.63 10.36
CA LEU A 197 3.29 -2.90 10.62
C LEU A 197 2.03 -3.70 10.26
N GLY A 198 2.11 -4.54 9.23
CA GLY A 198 0.95 -5.16 8.61
C GLY A 198 0.07 -4.16 7.84
N HIS A 199 -0.98 -4.66 7.22
CA HIS A 199 -1.91 -3.85 6.42
C HIS A 199 -3.37 -4.01 6.86
N GLY A 200 -3.64 -4.79 7.88
CA GLY A 200 -4.97 -5.03 8.44
C GLY A 200 -4.91 -6.15 9.45
N ASP A 201 -5.95 -6.22 10.25
CA ASP A 201 -6.17 -7.29 11.21
C ASP A 201 -7.46 -8.02 10.84
N SER A 202 -7.46 -9.36 10.87
CA SER A 202 -8.63 -10.17 10.57
C SER A 202 -8.42 -11.59 11.08
N ASP A 203 -9.50 -12.35 11.25
CA ASP A 203 -9.45 -13.76 11.66
C ASP A 203 -9.06 -14.72 10.51
N LYS A 204 -8.55 -14.19 9.40
CA LYS A 204 -8.04 -15.03 8.30
C LYS A 204 -6.70 -15.67 8.69
N PRO A 205 -6.43 -16.94 8.32
CA PRO A 205 -5.19 -17.65 8.66
C PRO A 205 -3.92 -16.91 8.26
N LEU A 206 -3.96 -16.15 7.16
CA LEU A 206 -2.82 -15.35 6.69
C LEU A 206 -2.42 -14.19 7.61
N SER A 207 -3.29 -13.82 8.58
CA SER A 207 -3.00 -12.77 9.56
C SER A 207 -2.01 -13.22 10.64
N ALA A 208 -1.73 -14.54 10.75
CA ALA A 208 -0.75 -15.12 11.66
C ALA A 208 0.25 -16.00 10.86
N SER A 209 1.16 -15.36 10.15
CA SER A 209 2.18 -16.03 9.33
C SER A 209 3.53 -16.03 10.03
N GLU A 210 4.30 -17.14 9.96
CA GLU A 210 5.68 -17.25 10.46
C GLU A 210 6.60 -16.14 9.97
N ARG A 211 6.30 -15.51 8.84
CA ARG A 211 7.07 -14.40 8.29
C ARG A 211 7.15 -13.17 9.20
N VAL A 212 6.27 -13.04 10.18
CA VAL A 212 6.40 -11.94 11.15
C VAL A 212 7.66 -12.09 11.99
N LEU A 213 8.20 -13.30 12.12
CA LEU A 213 9.44 -13.59 12.85
C LEU A 213 10.71 -13.08 12.16
N ASP A 214 10.62 -12.67 10.88
CA ASP A 214 11.75 -12.09 10.15
C ASP A 214 12.05 -10.64 10.59
N TYR A 215 11.16 -9.99 11.36
CA TYR A 215 11.27 -8.58 11.76
C TYR A 215 11.69 -8.45 13.23
N ASP A 216 12.43 -7.39 13.57
CA ASP A 216 12.90 -7.11 14.94
C ASP A 216 11.75 -6.77 15.87
N ILE A 217 10.82 -5.93 15.39
CA ILE A 217 9.62 -5.51 16.12
C ILE A 217 8.37 -5.84 15.30
N ILE A 218 7.37 -6.40 15.97
CA ILE A 218 6.07 -6.73 15.40
C ILE A 218 5.03 -5.84 16.06
N THR A 219 4.44 -4.94 15.29
CA THR A 219 3.37 -4.10 15.82
C THR A 219 2.02 -4.79 15.67
N VAL A 220 1.19 -4.65 16.68
CA VAL A 220 -0.17 -5.20 16.74
C VAL A 220 -1.16 -4.13 17.17
N ALA A 221 -2.41 -4.26 16.73
CA ALA A 221 -3.46 -3.33 17.10
C ALA A 221 -3.90 -3.51 18.57
N GLY A 222 -4.06 -4.74 19.01
CA GLY A 222 -4.52 -5.08 20.36
C GLY A 222 -4.19 -6.51 20.76
N GLN A 223 -4.72 -6.95 21.89
CA GLN A 223 -4.50 -8.30 22.45
C GLN A 223 -4.95 -9.42 21.51
N ALA A 224 -6.02 -9.20 20.74
CA ALA A 224 -6.54 -10.18 19.78
C ALA A 224 -5.48 -10.68 18.78
N ALA A 225 -4.55 -9.83 18.35
CA ALA A 225 -3.49 -10.21 17.42
C ALA A 225 -2.43 -11.09 18.12
N ILE A 226 -2.15 -10.85 19.39
CA ILE A 226 -1.22 -11.66 20.21
C ILE A 226 -1.80 -13.05 20.38
N ASP A 227 -3.05 -13.14 20.85
CA ASP A 227 -3.74 -14.43 21.07
C ASP A 227 -3.88 -15.23 19.77
N ARG A 228 -3.97 -14.54 18.63
CA ARG A 228 -4.00 -15.20 17.31
C ARG A 228 -2.64 -15.79 16.93
N PHE A 229 -1.51 -15.16 17.29
CA PHE A 229 -0.19 -15.76 17.11
C PHE A 229 -0.08 -17.03 17.94
N ASP A 230 -0.50 -16.99 19.21
CA ASP A 230 -0.48 -18.15 20.11
C ASP A 230 -1.38 -19.29 19.59
N ALA A 231 -2.59 -18.95 19.13
CA ALA A 231 -3.53 -19.93 18.55
C ALA A 231 -2.99 -20.56 17.25
N ALA A 232 -2.16 -19.84 16.50
CA ALA A 232 -1.47 -20.36 15.31
C ALA A 232 -0.19 -21.14 15.64
N GLY A 233 0.17 -21.29 16.92
CA GLY A 233 1.41 -21.93 17.36
C GLY A 233 2.67 -21.11 17.12
N LEU A 234 2.55 -19.80 16.86
CA LEU A 234 3.67 -18.90 16.66
C LEU A 234 4.12 -18.30 18.00
N THR A 235 5.26 -18.74 18.48
CA THR A 235 5.87 -18.17 19.67
C THR A 235 6.64 -16.90 19.30
N VAL A 236 6.03 -15.73 19.52
CA VAL A 236 6.64 -14.43 19.33
C VAL A 236 7.17 -13.94 20.68
N PRO A 237 8.48 -13.62 20.81
CA PRO A 237 9.02 -13.07 22.04
C PRO A 237 8.29 -11.78 22.47
N PRO A 238 7.79 -11.67 23.71
CA PRO A 238 6.97 -10.52 24.15
C PRO A 238 7.66 -9.15 23.96
N GLU A 239 8.98 -9.11 24.08
CA GLU A 239 9.79 -7.90 23.90
C GLU A 239 9.74 -7.38 22.46
N ARG A 240 9.50 -8.25 21.48
CA ARG A 240 9.38 -7.90 20.05
C ARG A 240 7.96 -7.40 19.72
N ILE A 241 6.97 -7.61 20.59
CA ILE A 241 5.60 -7.19 20.35
C ILE A 241 5.40 -5.76 20.86
N LYS A 242 4.81 -4.90 20.02
CA LYS A 242 4.40 -3.54 20.41
C LYS A 242 2.93 -3.31 20.09
N VAL A 243 2.13 -3.10 21.12
CA VAL A 243 0.71 -2.73 20.98
C VAL A 243 0.64 -1.24 20.66
N ILE A 244 0.34 -0.91 19.41
CA ILE A 244 0.29 0.47 18.90
C ILE A 244 -1.12 0.99 18.65
N GLY A 245 -2.15 0.16 18.84
CA GLY A 245 -3.50 0.48 18.39
C GLY A 245 -3.67 0.34 16.87
N ARG A 246 -4.75 0.91 16.36
CA ARG A 246 -5.08 0.91 14.93
C ARG A 246 -5.25 2.34 14.42
N PRO A 247 -4.17 3.02 13.96
CA PRO A 247 -4.22 4.41 13.51
C PRO A 247 -5.33 4.69 12.47
N GLN A 248 -5.61 3.72 11.60
CA GLN A 248 -6.60 3.82 10.52
C GLN A 248 -8.04 3.99 11.02
N THR A 249 -8.29 3.78 12.32
CA THR A 249 -9.59 4.02 12.94
C THR A 249 -9.76 5.46 13.47
N GLU A 250 -8.75 6.31 13.29
CA GLU A 250 -8.83 7.71 13.67
C GLU A 250 -9.95 8.43 12.90
N GLY A 251 -10.77 9.20 13.61
CA GLY A 251 -11.92 9.88 13.01
C GLY A 251 -13.21 9.05 12.98
N ILE A 252 -13.18 7.76 13.32
CA ILE A 252 -14.42 6.98 13.45
C ILE A 252 -15.16 7.42 14.70
N THR A 253 -16.40 7.86 14.52
CA THR A 253 -17.30 8.30 15.60
C THR A 253 -18.04 7.10 16.20
N ARG A 254 -18.22 7.13 17.52
CA ARG A 254 -18.99 6.10 18.21
C ARG A 254 -20.49 6.32 18.05
N ALA A 255 -21.26 5.25 18.25
CA ALA A 255 -22.70 5.32 18.31
C ALA A 255 -23.15 6.40 19.32
N ALA A 256 -24.02 7.31 18.86
CA ALA A 256 -24.50 8.42 19.67
C ALA A 256 -25.66 8.03 20.61
N GLY A 257 -26.31 6.90 20.35
CA GLY A 257 -27.46 6.41 21.10
C GLY A 257 -27.97 5.05 20.58
N PRO A 258 -29.11 4.57 21.13
CA PRO A 258 -29.66 3.28 20.73
C PRO A 258 -30.23 3.32 19.31
N MET A 259 -30.10 2.22 18.58
CA MET A 259 -30.63 2.05 17.22
C MET A 259 -32.12 2.39 17.11
N SER A 260 -32.89 2.03 18.12
CA SER A 260 -34.34 2.29 18.17
C SER A 260 -34.72 3.76 18.14
N SER A 261 -33.78 4.68 18.37
CA SER A 261 -34.01 6.13 18.25
C SER A 261 -33.86 6.67 16.82
N ILE A 262 -33.35 5.88 15.90
CA ILE A 262 -33.08 6.28 14.51
C ILE A 262 -34.28 5.92 13.65
N ARG A 263 -34.92 6.93 13.05
CA ARG A 263 -36.18 6.73 12.27
C ARG A 263 -35.92 6.01 10.93
N VAL A 264 -34.86 6.40 10.23
CA VAL A 264 -34.44 5.80 8.96
C VAL A 264 -32.95 5.52 9.06
N PRO A 265 -32.56 4.31 9.50
CA PRO A 265 -31.15 3.98 9.66
C PRO A 265 -30.46 3.82 8.30
N THR A 266 -29.17 4.12 8.27
CA THR A 266 -28.29 3.85 7.14
C THR A 266 -27.49 2.59 7.43
N VAL A 267 -27.59 1.57 6.57
CA VAL A 267 -26.85 0.32 6.67
C VAL A 267 -25.75 0.27 5.63
N LEU A 268 -24.51 0.16 6.08
CA LEU A 268 -23.37 -0.12 5.21
C LEU A 268 -23.37 -1.61 4.86
N TYR A 269 -23.55 -1.96 3.60
CA TYR A 269 -23.32 -3.30 3.10
C TYR A 269 -21.96 -3.34 2.38
N ALA A 270 -20.99 -4.04 2.98
CA ALA A 270 -19.60 -4.07 2.52
C ALA A 270 -19.09 -5.52 2.40
N PRO A 271 -19.50 -6.25 1.35
CA PRO A 271 -19.03 -7.62 1.13
C PRO A 271 -17.54 -7.66 0.78
N THR A 272 -16.85 -8.75 1.23
CA THR A 272 -15.48 -9.02 0.79
C THR A 272 -15.44 -9.42 -0.68
N TRP A 273 -14.24 -9.48 -1.27
CA TRP A 273 -14.11 -9.94 -2.66
C TRP A 273 -14.41 -11.43 -2.79
N ARG A 274 -15.04 -11.81 -3.90
CA ARG A 274 -15.33 -13.21 -4.22
C ARG A 274 -14.05 -13.93 -4.64
N HIS A 275 -13.73 -15.03 -3.98
CA HIS A 275 -12.63 -15.91 -4.40
C HIS A 275 -13.09 -16.77 -5.59
N ARG A 276 -12.16 -17.13 -6.49
CA ARG A 276 -12.46 -18.01 -7.66
C ARG A 276 -12.74 -19.45 -7.24
N ASP A 277 -12.08 -19.89 -6.18
CA ASP A 277 -12.33 -21.19 -5.55
C ASP A 277 -13.44 -21.01 -4.51
N ASP A 278 -14.59 -21.66 -4.73
CA ASP A 278 -15.76 -21.54 -3.85
C ASP A 278 -15.49 -22.09 -2.45
N SER A 279 -14.54 -23.02 -2.28
CA SER A 279 -14.15 -23.52 -0.95
C SER A 279 -13.45 -22.47 -0.08
N LEU A 280 -12.88 -21.43 -0.70
CA LEU A 280 -12.22 -20.29 -0.06
C LEU A 280 -13.08 -19.04 -0.07
N ASN A 281 -14.29 -19.11 -0.63
CA ASN A 281 -15.15 -17.95 -0.79
C ASN A 281 -15.85 -17.63 0.53
N LEU A 282 -15.60 -16.42 1.04
CA LEU A 282 -16.22 -15.88 2.25
C LEU A 282 -17.22 -14.76 1.95
N SER A 283 -17.45 -14.46 0.66
CA SER A 283 -18.23 -13.30 0.23
C SER A 283 -19.75 -13.56 0.25
N SER A 284 -20.49 -12.69 0.89
CA SER A 284 -21.95 -12.62 0.85
C SER A 284 -22.50 -12.09 -0.48
N LEU A 285 -21.64 -11.65 -1.40
CA LEU A 285 -22.07 -11.05 -2.67
C LEU A 285 -22.97 -11.98 -3.50
N ILE A 286 -22.81 -13.29 -3.35
CA ILE A 286 -23.64 -14.31 -4.03
C ILE A 286 -25.14 -14.25 -3.63
N VAL A 287 -25.43 -13.72 -2.45
CA VAL A 287 -26.79 -13.48 -1.95
C VAL A 287 -27.04 -12.00 -1.69
N GLY A 288 -26.19 -11.15 -2.22
CA GLY A 288 -26.16 -9.71 -1.96
C GLY A 288 -27.42 -8.99 -2.43
N ASP A 289 -28.00 -9.42 -3.54
CA ASP A 289 -29.30 -8.96 -4.03
C ASP A 289 -30.41 -9.17 -3.01
N LYS A 290 -30.48 -10.36 -2.40
CA LYS A 290 -31.49 -10.70 -1.37
C LYS A 290 -31.26 -9.92 -0.08
N ILE A 291 -30.00 -9.75 0.35
CA ILE A 291 -29.66 -8.92 1.52
C ILE A 291 -30.11 -7.49 1.29
N VAL A 292 -29.79 -6.91 0.13
CA VAL A 292 -30.16 -5.54 -0.21
C VAL A 292 -31.68 -5.42 -0.33
N GLN A 293 -32.37 -6.33 -1.02
CA GLN A 293 -33.82 -6.29 -1.12
C GLN A 293 -34.48 -6.33 0.26
N THR A 294 -34.01 -7.20 1.16
CA THR A 294 -34.54 -7.27 2.53
C THR A 294 -34.33 -5.98 3.33
N LEU A 295 -33.23 -5.26 3.09
CA LEU A 295 -32.98 -3.94 3.67
C LEU A 295 -33.94 -2.89 3.11
N LEU A 296 -34.14 -2.87 1.77
CA LEU A 296 -35.05 -1.94 1.09
C LEU A 296 -36.51 -2.13 1.54
N ASP A 297 -36.96 -3.38 1.68
CA ASP A 297 -38.30 -3.72 2.19
C ASP A 297 -38.58 -3.18 3.60
N ARG A 298 -37.52 -2.85 4.35
CA ARG A 298 -37.59 -2.23 5.68
C ARG A 298 -37.51 -0.71 5.66
N GLY A 299 -37.36 -0.11 4.50
CA GLY A 299 -37.25 1.35 4.34
C GLY A 299 -35.97 1.92 4.96
N VAL A 300 -34.85 1.19 4.95
CA VAL A 300 -33.56 1.69 5.41
C VAL A 300 -32.75 2.26 4.24
N THR A 301 -31.92 3.25 4.51
CA THR A 301 -30.95 3.72 3.54
C THR A 301 -29.79 2.74 3.43
N VAL A 302 -29.42 2.35 2.23
CA VAL A 302 -28.30 1.43 1.97
C VAL A 302 -27.11 2.20 1.42
N LEU A 303 -25.93 2.01 2.04
CA LEU A 303 -24.66 2.37 1.50
C LEU A 303 -23.97 1.08 1.04
N PHE A 304 -23.91 0.85 -0.28
CA PHE A 304 -23.27 -0.35 -0.82
C PHE A 304 -21.85 -0.06 -1.27
N ARG A 305 -20.86 -0.64 -0.57
CA ARG A 305 -19.45 -0.46 -0.85
C ARG A 305 -18.81 -1.75 -1.35
N ARG A 306 -18.55 -1.82 -2.65
CA ARG A 306 -17.87 -2.98 -3.24
C ARG A 306 -16.41 -3.07 -2.79
N HIS A 307 -15.88 -4.28 -2.70
CA HIS A 307 -14.46 -4.49 -2.41
C HIS A 307 -13.61 -4.16 -3.64
N PHE A 308 -12.50 -3.44 -3.45
CA PHE A 308 -11.63 -2.97 -4.53
C PHE A 308 -10.93 -4.09 -5.32
N ALA A 309 -10.67 -5.27 -4.72
CA ALA A 309 -10.01 -6.40 -5.37
C ALA A 309 -10.91 -7.18 -6.35
N GLY A 310 -12.21 -6.93 -6.36
CA GLY A 310 -13.19 -7.64 -7.20
C GLY A 310 -13.35 -7.11 -8.63
N ARG A 311 -12.61 -6.08 -9.03
CA ARG A 311 -12.85 -5.30 -10.27
C ARG A 311 -12.62 -6.03 -11.60
N ASN A 312 -12.42 -7.30 -11.69
CA ASN A 312 -12.23 -8.01 -12.97
C ASN A 312 -12.85 -9.41 -12.96
N HIS A 313 -13.82 -9.64 -12.09
CA HIS A 313 -14.51 -10.92 -11.99
C HIS A 313 -15.91 -10.77 -12.59
N VAL A 314 -16.14 -11.35 -13.80
CA VAL A 314 -17.36 -11.15 -14.57
C VAL A 314 -18.64 -11.46 -13.78
N GLU A 315 -18.67 -12.55 -13.03
CA GLU A 315 -19.83 -12.91 -12.20
C GLU A 315 -20.05 -11.92 -11.05
N ALA A 316 -18.99 -11.45 -10.40
CA ALA A 316 -19.10 -10.44 -9.37
C ALA A 316 -19.63 -9.11 -9.91
N GLU A 317 -19.21 -8.68 -11.10
CA GLU A 317 -19.72 -7.49 -11.76
C GLU A 317 -21.22 -7.60 -12.07
N SER A 318 -21.70 -8.79 -12.49
CA SER A 318 -23.12 -9.03 -12.71
C SER A 318 -23.94 -8.90 -11.43
N MET A 319 -23.46 -9.51 -10.33
CA MET A 319 -24.11 -9.41 -9.01
C MET A 319 -24.14 -7.96 -8.50
N ILE A 320 -23.04 -7.23 -8.65
CA ILE A 320 -22.93 -5.83 -8.27
C ILE A 320 -23.93 -4.97 -9.10
N LYS A 321 -24.02 -5.25 -10.39
CA LYS A 321 -24.99 -4.55 -11.25
C LYS A 321 -26.42 -4.76 -10.76
N THR A 322 -26.81 -6.00 -10.44
CA THR A 322 -28.13 -6.28 -9.87
C THR A 322 -28.40 -5.47 -8.60
N ILE A 323 -27.40 -5.37 -7.70
CA ILE A 323 -27.54 -4.53 -6.50
C ILE A 323 -27.72 -3.05 -6.86
N TYR A 324 -26.98 -2.53 -7.84
CA TYR A 324 -27.13 -1.14 -8.29
C TYR A 324 -28.52 -0.89 -8.83
N ASP A 325 -29.04 -1.80 -9.68
CA ASP A 325 -30.36 -1.68 -10.28
C ASP A 325 -31.47 -1.67 -9.19
N LEU A 326 -31.34 -2.48 -8.12
CA LEU A 326 -32.25 -2.47 -6.97
C LEU A 326 -32.22 -1.14 -6.21
N LEU A 327 -31.03 -0.60 -5.93
CA LEU A 327 -30.86 0.66 -5.21
C LEU A 327 -31.39 1.85 -6.01
N GLU A 328 -31.19 1.86 -7.33
CA GLU A 328 -31.71 2.91 -8.22
C GLU A 328 -33.25 2.89 -8.26
N GLN A 329 -33.84 1.70 -8.44
CA GLN A 329 -35.31 1.54 -8.46
C GLN A 329 -35.94 1.96 -7.15
N ASP A 330 -35.39 1.57 -6.00
CA ASP A 330 -35.92 1.97 -4.71
C ASP A 330 -35.76 3.47 -4.46
N ALA A 331 -34.62 4.05 -4.82
CA ALA A 331 -34.39 5.50 -4.70
C ALA A 331 -35.42 6.31 -5.51
N GLU A 332 -35.78 5.84 -6.71
CA GLU A 332 -36.83 6.46 -7.53
C GLU A 332 -38.22 6.32 -6.90
N ALA A 333 -38.54 5.16 -6.34
CA ALA A 333 -39.83 4.85 -5.75
C ALA A 333 -40.07 5.53 -4.41
N THR A 334 -39.05 5.56 -3.53
CA THR A 334 -39.17 6.00 -2.14
C THR A 334 -38.59 7.39 -1.86
N GLY A 335 -37.65 7.85 -2.70
CA GLY A 335 -36.90 9.08 -2.49
C GLY A 335 -35.74 8.93 -1.48
N LEU A 336 -35.46 7.71 -0.96
CA LEU A 336 -34.33 7.44 -0.08
C LEU A 336 -33.00 7.69 -0.79
N LYS A 337 -32.00 8.15 -0.04
CA LYS A 337 -30.70 8.55 -0.59
C LYS A 337 -29.67 7.43 -0.40
N HIS A 338 -29.86 6.32 -1.11
CA HIS A 338 -28.87 5.26 -1.16
C HIS A 338 -27.57 5.75 -1.79
N VAL A 339 -26.44 5.12 -1.43
CA VAL A 339 -25.11 5.47 -1.95
C VAL A 339 -24.44 4.20 -2.50
N TRP A 340 -24.03 4.21 -3.76
CA TRP A 340 -23.36 3.08 -4.41
C TRP A 340 -22.38 3.53 -5.49
N GLY A 341 -21.72 2.61 -6.17
CA GLY A 341 -20.81 2.89 -7.27
C GLY A 341 -19.51 3.60 -6.81
N GLU A 342 -19.06 4.54 -7.62
CA GLU A 342 -17.87 5.34 -7.33
C GLU A 342 -18.10 6.26 -6.11
N ALA A 343 -19.29 6.80 -5.96
CA ALA A 343 -19.67 7.63 -4.81
C ALA A 343 -19.43 6.89 -3.47
N ALA A 344 -19.77 5.60 -3.40
CA ALA A 344 -19.56 4.81 -2.20
C ALA A 344 -18.13 4.26 -2.06
N SER A 345 -17.44 3.97 -3.19
CA SER A 345 -16.22 3.16 -3.20
C SER A 345 -14.93 3.95 -3.38
N ALA A 346 -14.97 5.09 -4.08
CA ALA A 346 -13.81 5.92 -4.39
C ALA A 346 -13.91 7.33 -3.80
N GLU A 347 -15.09 7.96 -3.90
CA GLU A 347 -15.28 9.35 -3.46
C GLU A 347 -15.50 9.47 -1.95
N LEU A 348 -16.18 8.48 -1.33
CA LEU A 348 -16.41 8.44 0.11
C LEU A 348 -15.28 7.67 0.82
N PRO A 349 -14.44 8.32 1.64
CA PRO A 349 -13.46 7.64 2.47
C PRO A 349 -14.08 6.59 3.39
N LEU A 350 -13.34 5.53 3.73
CA LEU A 350 -13.88 4.44 4.55
C LEU A 350 -14.34 4.90 5.93
N VAL A 351 -13.59 5.79 6.57
CA VAL A 351 -13.96 6.38 7.88
C VAL A 351 -15.28 7.14 7.79
N ASP A 352 -15.46 7.91 6.71
CA ASP A 352 -16.69 8.66 6.50
C ASP A 352 -17.88 7.72 6.21
N ALA A 353 -17.65 6.63 5.45
CA ALA A 353 -18.65 5.59 5.24
C ALA A 353 -19.11 4.97 6.57
N PHE A 354 -18.18 4.71 7.51
CA PHE A 354 -18.52 4.27 8.86
C PHE A 354 -19.28 5.31 9.66
N ASN A 355 -18.92 6.59 9.51
CA ASN A 355 -19.53 7.68 10.27
C ASN A 355 -20.97 7.94 9.84
N VAL A 356 -21.26 7.90 8.53
CA VAL A 356 -22.62 8.12 8.00
C VAL A 356 -23.52 6.89 8.14
N SER A 357 -22.96 5.72 8.44
CA SER A 357 -23.73 4.49 8.63
C SER A 357 -24.08 4.29 10.09
N ASP A 358 -25.25 3.73 10.36
CA ASP A 358 -25.73 3.40 11.71
C ASP A 358 -25.47 1.93 12.07
N ALA A 359 -25.39 1.07 11.04
CA ALA A 359 -25.10 -0.33 11.17
C ALA A 359 -24.30 -0.85 9.97
N MET A 360 -23.71 -2.05 10.08
CA MET A 360 -22.98 -2.67 8.97
C MET A 360 -23.37 -4.14 8.79
N ILE A 361 -23.45 -4.58 7.53
CA ILE A 361 -23.42 -6.00 7.14
C ILE A 361 -22.14 -6.23 6.33
N SER A 362 -21.36 -7.23 6.73
CA SER A 362 -20.11 -7.57 6.06
C SER A 362 -19.82 -9.08 6.17
N ASP A 363 -18.64 -9.45 5.74
CA ASP A 363 -18.11 -10.80 5.76
C ASP A 363 -16.92 -10.91 6.73
N VAL A 364 -16.23 -12.05 6.77
CA VAL A 364 -14.94 -12.18 7.48
C VAL A 364 -13.90 -11.32 6.75
N SER A 365 -13.65 -10.12 7.27
CA SER A 365 -12.83 -9.08 6.62
C SER A 365 -12.24 -8.11 7.64
N GLY A 366 -11.09 -7.50 7.30
CA GLY A 366 -10.45 -6.47 8.14
C GLY A 366 -11.30 -5.22 8.38
N ILE A 367 -12.26 -4.93 7.49
CA ILE A 367 -13.20 -3.80 7.66
C ILE A 367 -14.05 -3.94 8.93
N VAL A 368 -14.33 -5.19 9.37
CA VAL A 368 -15.10 -5.48 10.59
C VAL A 368 -14.34 -5.00 11.82
N VAL A 369 -13.04 -5.26 11.88
CA VAL A 369 -12.19 -4.81 12.99
C VAL A 369 -12.13 -3.29 13.06
N ASP A 370 -11.97 -2.62 11.92
CA ASP A 370 -11.97 -1.15 11.87
C ASP A 370 -13.34 -0.57 12.29
N PHE A 371 -14.46 -1.20 11.86
CA PHE A 371 -15.81 -0.78 12.23
C PHE A 371 -16.12 -0.93 13.72
N MET A 372 -15.49 -1.89 14.42
CA MET A 372 -15.66 -2.06 15.88
C MET A 372 -15.34 -0.78 16.67
N GLN A 373 -14.48 0.11 16.13
CA GLN A 373 -14.19 1.41 16.74
C GLN A 373 -15.45 2.26 16.93
N SER A 374 -16.44 2.10 16.06
CA SER A 374 -17.70 2.85 16.11
C SER A 374 -18.64 2.36 17.21
N GLU A 375 -18.46 1.14 17.73
CA GLU A 375 -19.38 0.45 18.66
C GLU A 375 -20.82 0.31 18.13
N LYS A 376 -21.05 0.62 16.84
CA LYS A 376 -22.31 0.46 16.16
C LYS A 376 -22.62 -1.02 15.89
N PRO A 377 -23.88 -1.41 15.76
CA PRO A 377 -24.26 -2.79 15.47
C PRO A 377 -23.78 -3.26 14.10
N PHE A 378 -23.39 -4.53 14.03
CA PHE A 378 -23.00 -5.13 12.76
C PHE A 378 -23.33 -6.62 12.71
N ALA A 379 -23.51 -7.11 11.47
CA ALA A 379 -23.72 -8.51 11.19
C ALA A 379 -22.65 -9.05 10.24
N MET A 380 -22.33 -10.34 10.41
CA MET A 380 -21.37 -11.06 9.58
C MET A 380 -22.05 -12.28 8.93
N TYR A 381 -21.76 -12.48 7.65
CA TYR A 381 -22.30 -13.58 6.87
C TYR A 381 -21.44 -14.84 7.00
N ALA A 382 -22.06 -15.96 7.36
CA ALA A 382 -21.40 -17.24 7.58
C ALA A 382 -21.36 -18.09 6.30
N ALA A 383 -20.62 -17.64 5.29
CA ALA A 383 -20.58 -18.19 3.92
C ALA A 383 -20.32 -19.71 3.84
N GLN A 384 -19.47 -20.25 4.71
CA GLN A 384 -19.01 -21.64 4.66
C GLN A 384 -19.70 -22.56 5.66
N MET A 385 -20.60 -22.03 6.48
CA MET A 385 -21.30 -22.81 7.51
C MET A 385 -22.76 -23.03 7.12
N ARG A 386 -23.25 -24.23 7.38
CA ARG A 386 -24.66 -24.56 7.15
C ARG A 386 -25.55 -23.94 8.20
N SER A 387 -26.74 -23.51 7.79
CA SER A 387 -27.80 -23.07 8.74
C SER A 387 -28.17 -24.18 9.68
N GLY A 388 -28.40 -23.82 10.93
CA GLY A 388 -28.85 -24.79 11.95
C GLY A 388 -28.55 -24.36 13.39
N PRO A 389 -28.99 -25.20 14.37
CA PRO A 389 -28.66 -24.97 15.76
C PRO A 389 -27.14 -24.94 15.99
N GLY A 390 -26.68 -23.94 16.75
CA GLY A 390 -25.26 -23.79 17.06
C GLY A 390 -24.44 -22.95 16.06
N LEU A 391 -24.98 -22.62 14.87
CA LEU A 391 -24.26 -21.83 13.85
C LEU A 391 -23.51 -20.61 14.43
N ALA A 392 -24.20 -19.80 15.23
CA ALA A 392 -23.59 -18.59 15.77
C ALA A 392 -22.44 -18.90 16.74
N THR A 393 -22.51 -19.97 17.49
CA THR A 393 -21.45 -20.42 18.40
C THR A 393 -20.25 -20.93 17.62
N ASP A 394 -20.48 -21.79 16.62
CA ASP A 394 -19.42 -22.34 15.78
C ASP A 394 -18.74 -21.26 14.97
N PHE A 395 -19.51 -20.32 14.43
CA PHE A 395 -18.96 -19.18 13.65
C PHE A 395 -18.11 -18.25 14.52
N ARG A 396 -18.56 -17.97 15.76
CA ARG A 396 -17.76 -17.15 16.70
C ARG A 396 -16.51 -17.86 17.16
N THR A 397 -16.55 -19.18 17.30
CA THR A 397 -15.35 -19.98 17.61
C THR A 397 -14.32 -19.92 16.48
N ALA A 398 -14.78 -20.02 15.24
CA ALA A 398 -13.91 -19.94 14.06
C ALA A 398 -13.45 -18.50 13.75
N HIS A 399 -14.28 -17.51 14.08
CA HIS A 399 -14.06 -16.11 13.81
C HIS A 399 -14.40 -15.26 15.04
N PRO A 400 -13.44 -15.08 15.98
CA PRO A 400 -13.67 -14.34 17.22
C PRO A 400 -14.12 -12.88 17.04
N THR A 401 -13.88 -12.26 15.86
CA THR A 401 -14.46 -10.95 15.51
C THR A 401 -15.99 -10.96 15.56
N ALA A 402 -16.62 -12.12 15.37
CA ALA A 402 -18.07 -12.27 15.40
C ALA A 402 -18.68 -12.32 16.82
N GLU A 403 -17.88 -12.27 17.89
CA GLU A 403 -18.42 -12.32 19.27
C GLU A 403 -19.35 -11.14 19.59
N SER A 404 -19.11 -9.98 19.00
CA SER A 404 -20.00 -8.81 19.11
C SER A 404 -20.84 -8.55 17.85
N ALA A 405 -20.91 -9.52 16.93
CA ALA A 405 -21.68 -9.47 15.71
C ALA A 405 -22.92 -10.36 15.74
N TYR A 406 -23.93 -9.98 14.99
CA TYR A 406 -25.00 -10.86 14.57
C TYR A 406 -24.50 -11.78 13.47
N VAL A 407 -24.87 -13.07 13.48
CA VAL A 407 -24.41 -14.05 12.50
C VAL A 407 -25.57 -14.36 11.54
N ILE A 408 -25.40 -13.96 10.28
CA ILE A 408 -26.35 -14.26 9.21
C ILE A 408 -25.99 -15.62 8.61
N ASP A 409 -26.97 -16.53 8.56
CA ASP A 409 -26.75 -17.85 7.98
C ASP A 409 -26.66 -17.81 6.44
N ARG A 410 -26.02 -18.85 5.88
CA ARG A 410 -25.72 -18.96 4.47
C ARG A 410 -26.95 -18.87 3.57
N GLU A 411 -28.06 -19.45 4.02
CA GLU A 411 -29.32 -19.54 3.29
C GLU A 411 -30.25 -18.33 3.55
N LEU A 412 -29.83 -17.40 4.42
CA LEU A 412 -30.56 -16.20 4.86
C LEU A 412 -31.85 -16.47 5.64
N PHE A 413 -32.06 -17.67 6.18
CA PHE A 413 -33.28 -18.01 6.91
C PHE A 413 -33.47 -17.15 8.17
N ASN A 414 -32.38 -16.69 8.79
CA ASN A 414 -32.41 -15.86 9.97
C ASN A 414 -32.29 -14.35 9.71
N LEU A 415 -32.16 -13.92 8.45
CA LEU A 415 -31.85 -12.54 8.10
C LEU A 415 -32.85 -11.56 8.69
N ASP A 416 -34.14 -11.82 8.56
CA ASP A 416 -35.20 -10.97 9.12
C ASP A 416 -35.11 -10.84 10.63
N THR A 417 -34.86 -11.94 11.32
CA THR A 417 -34.69 -11.96 12.79
C THR A 417 -33.45 -11.13 13.17
N ILE A 418 -32.34 -11.30 12.46
CA ILE A 418 -31.10 -10.58 12.72
C ILE A 418 -31.30 -9.07 12.52
N LEU A 419 -31.96 -8.67 11.44
CA LEU A 419 -32.21 -7.25 11.16
C LEU A 419 -33.16 -6.63 12.21
N ASN A 420 -34.17 -7.35 12.67
CA ASN A 420 -35.06 -6.89 13.75
C ASN A 420 -34.31 -6.67 15.07
N LEU A 421 -33.33 -7.53 15.40
CA LEU A 421 -32.52 -7.36 16.59
C LEU A 421 -31.49 -6.22 16.40
N MET A 422 -30.78 -6.22 15.29
CA MET A 422 -29.68 -5.31 15.00
C MET A 422 -30.14 -3.86 14.86
N LEU A 423 -31.26 -3.64 14.17
CA LEU A 423 -31.82 -2.31 13.90
C LEU A 423 -32.84 -1.85 14.96
N GLY A 424 -33.12 -2.70 15.98
CA GLY A 424 -34.08 -2.44 17.05
C GLY A 424 -33.42 -2.45 18.43
N PRO A 425 -33.68 -3.48 19.27
CA PRO A 425 -33.23 -3.48 20.65
C PRO A 425 -31.75 -3.66 20.87
N ASP A 426 -31.03 -4.18 19.89
CA ASP A 426 -29.57 -4.36 19.84
C ASP A 426 -28.96 -4.97 21.13
N PRO A 427 -29.33 -6.21 21.50
CA PRO A 427 -28.88 -6.84 22.74
C PRO A 427 -27.37 -7.08 22.83
N LEU A 428 -26.61 -7.00 21.70
CA LEU A 428 -25.14 -7.12 21.70
C LEU A 428 -24.41 -5.80 21.97
N SER A 429 -25.13 -4.67 22.08
CA SER A 429 -24.52 -3.36 22.34
C SER A 429 -23.55 -3.35 23.54
N PRO A 430 -23.86 -3.97 24.70
CA PRO A 430 -22.96 -3.93 25.86
C PRO A 430 -21.59 -4.61 25.62
N THR A 431 -21.50 -5.56 24.70
CA THR A 431 -20.26 -6.32 24.46
C THR A 431 -19.27 -5.61 23.53
N ARG A 432 -19.73 -4.61 22.74
CA ARG A 432 -18.91 -4.01 21.67
C ARG A 432 -17.75 -3.18 22.17
N ALA A 433 -17.94 -2.45 23.28
CA ALA A 433 -16.86 -1.64 23.85
C ALA A 433 -15.65 -2.49 24.27
N ASP A 434 -15.92 -3.63 24.94
CA ASP A 434 -14.88 -4.55 25.39
C ASP A 434 -14.20 -5.25 24.21
N ARG A 435 -14.98 -5.68 23.20
CA ARG A 435 -14.42 -6.26 21.98
C ARG A 435 -13.59 -5.28 21.18
N ALA A 436 -14.05 -4.07 21.01
CA ALA A 436 -13.27 -3.02 20.37
C ALA A 436 -11.96 -2.73 21.15
N ALA A 437 -12.00 -2.76 22.49
CA ALA A 437 -10.78 -2.61 23.30
C ALA A 437 -9.80 -3.77 23.09
N TYR A 438 -10.30 -4.99 23.03
CA TYR A 438 -9.51 -6.20 22.81
C TYR A 438 -8.82 -6.22 21.44
N TYR A 439 -9.53 -5.79 20.38
CA TYR A 439 -8.98 -5.75 19.02
C TYR A 439 -8.11 -4.50 18.73
N LEU A 440 -8.45 -3.34 19.31
CA LEU A 440 -7.89 -2.04 18.89
C LEU A 440 -6.99 -1.39 19.96
N GLY A 441 -6.62 -2.12 21.01
CA GLY A 441 -5.57 -1.67 21.94
C GLY A 441 -6.06 -0.95 23.19
N GLY A 442 -7.21 -1.34 23.73
CA GLY A 442 -7.64 -0.98 25.09
C GLY A 442 -8.28 0.40 25.19
N ASN A 443 -8.21 1.00 26.40
CA ASN A 443 -8.96 2.22 26.73
C ASN A 443 -8.48 3.50 26.00
N ASP A 444 -7.29 3.50 25.43
CA ASP A 444 -6.70 4.67 24.73
C ASP A 444 -7.19 4.81 23.27
N ARG A 445 -8.27 4.14 22.90
CA ARG A 445 -8.87 4.20 21.54
C ARG A 445 -9.37 5.60 21.14
N LYS A 446 -9.34 6.57 22.03
CA LYS A 446 -9.69 7.98 21.73
C LYS A 446 -8.68 8.66 20.82
N GLU A 447 -7.42 8.24 20.86
CA GLU A 447 -6.33 8.77 20.03
C GLU A 447 -5.59 7.62 19.31
N PRO A 448 -6.25 6.92 18.35
CA PRO A 448 -5.73 5.68 17.76
C PRO A 448 -4.34 5.81 17.14
N ALA A 449 -4.01 7.00 16.58
CA ALA A 449 -2.72 7.24 15.94
C ALA A 449 -1.60 7.63 16.92
N LYS A 450 -1.91 8.05 18.12
CA LYS A 450 -0.94 8.63 19.07
C LYS A 450 0.16 7.64 19.42
N ARG A 451 -0.21 6.42 19.83
CA ARG A 451 0.75 5.39 20.22
C ARG A 451 1.73 5.06 19.09
N PHE A 452 1.21 4.91 17.87
CA PHE A 452 2.05 4.66 16.70
C PHE A 452 3.03 5.81 16.46
N ILE A 453 2.55 7.05 16.48
CA ILE A 453 3.39 8.23 16.23
C ILE A 453 4.48 8.35 17.31
N GLU A 454 4.13 8.17 18.59
CA GLU A 454 5.08 8.22 19.71
C GLU A 454 6.10 7.09 19.62
N PHE A 455 5.66 5.86 19.33
CA PHE A 455 6.52 4.72 19.13
C PHE A 455 7.54 4.96 18.01
N VAL A 456 7.08 5.39 16.82
CA VAL A 456 7.98 5.65 15.68
C VAL A 456 8.95 6.79 15.98
N LYS A 457 8.51 7.86 16.68
CA LYS A 457 9.40 8.94 17.14
C LYS A 457 10.49 8.43 18.07
N GLN A 458 10.14 7.54 19.00
CA GLN A 458 11.09 6.97 19.98
C GLN A 458 12.18 6.15 19.30
N ILE A 459 11.81 5.25 18.39
CA ILE A 459 12.77 4.34 17.75
C ILE A 459 13.57 4.99 16.61
N SER A 460 13.11 6.12 16.06
CA SER A 460 13.81 6.82 14.96
C SER A 460 14.84 7.86 15.43
N GLY A 461 14.92 8.14 16.69
CA GLY A 461 15.92 9.02 17.32
C GLY A 461 15.64 10.51 17.13
#